data_61ee453985409b48e5059d7d96d9f3d9
#
_entry.id   61ee453985409b48e5059d7d96d9f3d9
#
_cell.length_a   1.000
_cell.length_b   1.000
_cell.length_c   1.000
_cell.angle_alpha   90.00
_cell.angle_beta   90.00
_cell.angle_gamma   90.00
#
_symmetry.space_group_name_H-M   'P 1'
#
loop_
_entity.id
_entity.type
_entity.pdbx_description
1 polymer ?
#
loop_
_entity_poly.entity_id
_entity_poly.type
_entity_poly.pdbx_seq_one_letter_code
_entity_poly.pdbx_strand_id
1 'polypeptide(L)'
;MLIGNIFNKMRIKIPGFIIDIHRLSKLEKSDNIIVGNNSILSDFKVIERKKKADGTNRMFIGSDCLISGKFVFENENGTIKIGNSTFIGGGMFICIDNITIGSNVLISWGCTFMDNDAHSLLASVRLNDVSDWKRGIEEGNPGKYKNWEKVAHAPIILKDNAWI
;
A
#
# COMPACT_ATOMS: atom_id res chain seq x y z
N MET A 1 27.22 -28.31 16.72
CA MET A 1 25.97 -29.06 16.53
C MET A 1 24.98 -28.17 15.83
N LEU A 2 24.92 -28.30 14.51
CA LEU A 2 24.15 -27.43 13.60
C LEU A 2 22.69 -27.89 13.66
N ILE A 3 21.80 -27.02 14.12
CA ILE A 3 20.37 -27.17 13.89
C ILE A 3 20.06 -26.38 12.64
N GLY A 4 20.06 -27.10 11.52
CA GLY A 4 19.75 -26.54 10.21
C GLY A 4 18.29 -26.13 10.10
N ASN A 5 18.11 -24.95 9.53
CA ASN A 5 16.84 -24.41 9.05
C ASN A 5 16.16 -25.38 8.07
N ILE A 6 15.19 -26.14 8.54
CA ILE A 6 14.24 -26.88 7.71
C ILE A 6 12.93 -26.08 7.72
N PHE A 7 12.92 -24.91 7.09
CA PHE A 7 11.67 -24.37 6.55
C PHE A 7 11.64 -24.68 5.06
N ASN A 8 11.24 -25.89 4.78
CA ASN A 8 10.92 -26.36 3.44
C ASN A 8 9.83 -25.45 2.83
N LYS A 9 10.05 -25.05 1.58
CA LYS A 9 9.08 -24.38 0.71
C LYS A 9 7.76 -25.16 0.70
N MET A 10 6.85 -24.80 1.57
CA MET A 10 5.52 -25.38 1.60
C MET A 10 4.70 -24.69 0.53
N ARG A 11 4.58 -25.31 -0.63
CA ARG A 11 3.65 -24.88 -1.69
C ARG A 11 2.34 -25.62 -1.47
N ILE A 12 1.32 -24.90 -1.05
CA ILE A 12 -0.05 -25.44 -1.03
C ILE A 12 -0.61 -25.25 -2.44
N LYS A 13 -0.80 -26.37 -3.14
CA LYS A 13 -1.40 -26.41 -4.47
C LYS A 13 -2.90 -26.59 -4.33
N ILE A 14 -3.65 -25.51 -4.44
CA ILE A 14 -5.10 -25.56 -4.65
C ILE A 14 -5.31 -25.55 -6.17
N PRO A 15 -6.20 -26.38 -6.76
CA PRO A 15 -6.44 -26.34 -8.19
C PRO A 15 -6.79 -24.92 -8.67
N GLY A 16 -5.92 -24.32 -9.49
CA GLY A 16 -6.06 -22.97 -10.01
C GLY A 16 -5.31 -21.86 -9.25
N PHE A 17 -4.70 -22.15 -8.06
CA PHE A 17 -3.92 -21.15 -7.32
C PHE A 17 -2.62 -21.75 -6.77
N ILE A 18 -1.53 -21.02 -6.94
CA ILE A 18 -0.24 -21.31 -6.27
C ILE A 18 -0.05 -20.23 -5.20
N ILE A 19 -0.19 -20.62 -3.94
CA ILE A 19 0.13 -19.73 -2.80
C ILE A 19 1.61 -19.88 -2.50
N ASP A 20 2.39 -18.85 -2.72
CA ASP A 20 3.81 -18.82 -2.35
C ASP A 20 3.96 -18.27 -0.92
N ILE A 21 3.94 -19.19 0.06
CA ILE A 21 4.06 -18.88 1.49
C ILE A 21 5.39 -18.17 1.81
N HIS A 22 6.42 -18.38 0.99
CA HIS A 22 7.71 -17.69 1.17
C HIS A 22 7.60 -16.16 0.91
N ARG A 23 6.63 -15.74 0.10
CA ARG A 23 6.33 -14.33 -0.16
C ARG A 23 5.57 -13.69 1.01
N LEU A 24 4.72 -14.45 1.71
CA LEU A 24 4.02 -14.01 2.92
C LEU A 24 5.01 -13.75 4.07
N SER A 25 5.97 -14.66 4.29
CA SER A 25 6.98 -14.51 5.35
C SER A 25 7.93 -13.30 5.14
N LYS A 26 8.05 -12.81 3.89
CA LYS A 26 8.84 -11.63 3.57
C LYS A 26 8.08 -10.32 3.77
N LEU A 27 6.74 -10.37 3.70
CA LEU A 27 5.84 -9.23 3.94
C LEU A 27 5.55 -9.02 5.43
N GLU A 28 5.51 -10.09 6.23
CA GLU A 28 5.42 -10.02 7.69
C GLU A 28 6.61 -9.31 8.36
N LYS A 29 7.71 -9.11 7.63
CA LYS A 29 8.91 -8.38 8.06
C LYS A 29 9.03 -6.96 7.50
N SER A 30 8.00 -6.43 6.87
CA SER A 30 7.97 -5.01 6.54
C SER A 30 7.68 -4.25 7.83
N ASP A 31 8.64 -3.48 8.30
CA ASP A 31 8.64 -2.81 9.61
C ASP A 31 7.45 -1.88 9.86
N ASN A 32 6.58 -1.66 8.87
CA ASN A 32 5.52 -0.65 8.91
C ASN A 32 4.12 -1.18 8.52
N ILE A 33 3.92 -2.52 8.49
CA ILE A 33 2.65 -3.15 8.09
C ILE A 33 2.20 -4.13 9.16
N ILE A 34 0.95 -4.00 9.60
CA ILE A 34 0.27 -4.97 10.46
C ILE A 34 -0.76 -5.73 9.63
N VAL A 35 -0.73 -7.05 9.71
CA VAL A 35 -1.68 -7.95 9.02
C VAL A 35 -2.36 -8.84 10.04
N GLY A 36 -3.68 -8.85 10.01
CA GLY A 36 -4.50 -9.71 10.86
C GLY A 36 -4.45 -11.19 10.44
N ASN A 37 -4.97 -12.04 11.31
CA ASN A 37 -4.94 -13.49 11.14
C ASN A 37 -5.70 -13.93 9.88
N ASN A 38 -5.29 -15.06 9.28
CA ASN A 38 -5.92 -15.69 8.12
C ASN A 38 -6.01 -14.82 6.87
N SER A 39 -5.32 -13.68 6.82
CA SER A 39 -5.32 -12.82 5.63
C SER A 39 -4.30 -13.31 4.61
N ILE A 40 -4.69 -13.29 3.33
CA ILE A 40 -3.86 -13.71 2.20
C ILE A 40 -3.52 -12.48 1.37
N LEU A 41 -2.22 -12.25 1.15
CA LEU A 41 -1.69 -11.18 0.33
C LEU A 41 -1.13 -11.78 -0.98
N SER A 42 -1.76 -11.45 -2.11
CA SER A 42 -1.41 -11.98 -3.44
C SER A 42 -1.13 -10.81 -4.37
N ASP A 43 -0.04 -10.86 -5.16
CA ASP A 43 0.40 -9.73 -5.99
C ASP A 43 0.39 -8.37 -5.25
N PHE A 44 0.71 -8.45 -3.97
CA PHE A 44 0.70 -7.34 -3.04
C PHE A 44 2.05 -6.60 -3.10
N LYS A 45 2.00 -5.28 -3.31
CA LYS A 45 3.19 -4.45 -3.37
C LYS A 45 3.00 -3.16 -2.59
N VAL A 46 3.91 -2.88 -1.67
CA VAL A 46 3.98 -1.59 -0.98
C VAL A 46 5.19 -0.81 -1.48
N ILE A 47 4.99 0.47 -1.76
CA ILE A 47 6.02 1.42 -2.16
C ILE A 47 5.96 2.59 -1.19
N GLU A 48 7.01 2.77 -0.43
CA GLU A 48 7.21 3.94 0.41
C GLU A 48 8.22 4.87 -0.27
N ARG A 49 7.77 6.00 -0.77
CA ARG A 49 8.67 7.02 -1.33
C ARG A 49 9.38 7.81 -0.23
N LYS A 50 8.69 8.05 0.89
CA LYS A 50 9.28 8.54 2.13
C LYS A 50 8.86 7.65 3.28
N LYS A 51 9.81 7.28 4.12
CA LYS A 51 9.56 6.53 5.35
C LYS A 51 9.02 7.45 6.42
N LYS A 52 8.18 6.92 7.30
CA LYS A 52 7.81 7.62 8.54
C LYS A 52 9.03 7.80 9.42
N ALA A 53 9.25 9.02 9.89
CA ALA A 53 10.42 9.36 10.72
C ALA A 53 10.37 8.67 12.10
N ASP A 54 9.17 8.43 12.62
CA ASP A 54 8.93 7.81 13.93
C ASP A 54 8.91 6.27 13.89
N GLY A 55 9.04 5.66 12.70
CA GLY A 55 9.02 4.21 12.52
C GLY A 55 7.66 3.56 12.83
N THR A 56 6.59 4.33 13.00
CA THR A 56 5.25 3.77 13.29
C THR A 56 4.65 3.09 12.06
N ASN A 57 3.77 2.12 12.32
CA ASN A 57 3.04 1.43 11.26
C ASN A 57 2.15 2.41 10.48
N ARG A 58 2.10 2.22 9.18
CA ARG A 58 1.29 3.03 8.27
C ARG A 58 0.28 2.24 7.47
N MET A 59 0.32 0.92 7.53
CA MET A 59 -0.64 0.06 6.89
C MET A 59 -1.17 -0.98 7.87
N PHE A 60 -2.49 -1.10 7.93
CA PHE A 60 -3.19 -2.01 8.81
C PHE A 60 -4.20 -2.80 7.98
N ILE A 61 -4.06 -4.10 7.97
CA ILE A 61 -4.96 -5.04 7.29
C ILE A 61 -5.61 -5.89 8.36
N GLY A 62 -6.92 -5.97 8.36
CA GLY A 62 -7.70 -6.79 9.28
C GLY A 62 -7.50 -8.29 9.04
N SER A 63 -8.29 -9.10 9.75
CA SER A 63 -8.29 -10.56 9.63
C SER A 63 -9.19 -11.05 8.49
N ASP A 64 -8.92 -12.26 8.01
CA ASP A 64 -9.74 -12.97 7.00
C ASP A 64 -9.88 -12.19 5.67
N CYS A 65 -8.84 -11.43 5.29
CA CYS A 65 -8.80 -10.64 4.06
C CYS A 65 -8.12 -11.38 2.91
N LEU A 66 -8.50 -11.04 1.67
CA LEU A 66 -7.80 -11.43 0.46
C LEU A 66 -7.45 -10.17 -0.32
N ILE A 67 -6.17 -9.79 -0.30
CA ILE A 67 -5.71 -8.49 -0.78
C ILE A 67 -4.68 -8.65 -1.89
N SER A 68 -4.99 -8.05 -3.04
CA SER A 68 -4.06 -7.85 -4.15
C SER A 68 -3.95 -6.37 -4.48
N GLY A 69 -2.82 -5.92 -5.01
CA GLY A 69 -2.68 -4.56 -5.51
C GLY A 69 -1.41 -3.85 -5.09
N LYS A 70 -1.34 -2.59 -5.50
CA LYS A 70 -0.19 -1.73 -5.27
C LYS A 70 -0.57 -0.57 -4.35
N PHE A 71 0.13 -0.45 -3.25
CA PHE A 71 -0.08 0.56 -2.22
C PHE A 71 1.12 1.51 -2.20
N VAL A 72 0.89 2.77 -2.51
CA VAL A 72 1.95 3.78 -2.67
C VAL A 72 1.77 4.87 -1.62
N PHE A 73 2.76 5.03 -0.79
CA PHE A 73 2.85 6.14 0.16
C PHE A 73 3.79 7.20 -0.43
N GLU A 74 3.23 8.31 -0.84
CA GLU A 74 3.98 9.37 -1.52
C GLU A 74 4.76 10.27 -0.56
N ASN A 75 4.29 10.39 0.70
CA ASN A 75 4.94 11.15 1.76
C ASN A 75 5.03 10.35 3.07
N GLU A 76 5.52 10.96 4.12
CA GLU A 76 5.66 10.36 5.46
C GLU A 76 4.34 10.24 6.24
N ASN A 77 3.28 10.97 5.90
CA ASN A 77 2.04 11.07 6.70
C ASN A 77 1.03 9.99 6.37
N GLY A 78 0.97 9.53 5.10
CA GLY A 78 -0.06 8.64 4.60
C GLY A 78 -0.27 7.39 5.47
N THR A 79 -1.53 7.02 5.66
CA THR A 79 -1.95 5.81 6.38
C THR A 79 -3.06 5.09 5.64
N ILE A 80 -2.96 3.77 5.53
CA ILE A 80 -3.99 2.93 4.92
C ILE A 80 -4.49 1.92 5.95
N LYS A 81 -5.82 1.86 6.14
CA LYS A 81 -6.48 0.90 7.04
C LYS A 81 -7.50 0.10 6.25
N ILE A 82 -7.49 -1.22 6.41
CA ILE A 82 -8.41 -2.16 5.77
C ILE A 82 -9.03 -3.01 6.87
N GLY A 83 -10.36 -3.02 6.93
CA GLY A 83 -11.13 -3.80 7.90
C GLY A 83 -11.08 -5.30 7.62
N ASN A 84 -11.82 -6.07 8.43
CA ASN A 84 -11.84 -7.53 8.35
C ASN A 84 -12.67 -8.02 7.15
N SER A 85 -12.43 -9.26 6.73
CA SER A 85 -13.21 -9.97 5.71
C SER A 85 -13.36 -9.18 4.40
N THR A 86 -12.33 -8.41 4.05
CA THR A 86 -12.33 -7.53 2.88
C THR A 86 -11.58 -8.18 1.72
N PHE A 87 -12.16 -8.07 0.53
CA PHE A 87 -11.56 -8.52 -0.73
C PHE A 87 -11.12 -7.32 -1.57
N ILE A 88 -9.88 -7.35 -2.03
CA ILE A 88 -9.34 -6.42 -3.03
C ILE A 88 -8.73 -7.26 -4.14
N GLY A 89 -9.37 -7.30 -5.30
CA GLY A 89 -8.97 -8.13 -6.44
C GLY A 89 -7.74 -7.60 -7.18
N GLY A 90 -7.38 -6.35 -6.97
CA GLY A 90 -6.26 -5.66 -7.59
C GLY A 90 -6.57 -4.20 -7.84
N GLY A 91 -5.54 -3.36 -7.85
CA GLY A 91 -5.71 -1.92 -8.04
C GLY A 91 -4.53 -1.12 -7.53
N MET A 92 -4.72 0.21 -7.51
CA MET A 92 -3.70 1.14 -7.02
C MET A 92 -4.28 2.02 -5.92
N PHE A 93 -3.56 2.11 -4.82
CA PHE A 93 -3.90 2.95 -3.68
C PHE A 93 -2.75 3.93 -3.46
N ILE A 94 -3.00 5.21 -3.71
CA ILE A 94 -1.99 6.28 -3.64
C ILE A 94 -2.36 7.20 -2.49
N CYS A 95 -1.52 7.24 -1.47
CA CYS A 95 -1.85 7.82 -0.18
C CYS A 95 -0.82 8.87 0.26
N ILE A 96 -1.30 10.04 0.64
CA ILE A 96 -0.55 11.09 1.35
C ILE A 96 -1.21 11.47 2.68
N ASP A 97 -2.51 11.17 2.84
CA ASP A 97 -3.32 11.49 4.01
C ASP A 97 -3.85 10.19 4.66
N ASN A 98 -5.04 9.76 4.26
CA ASN A 98 -5.68 8.57 4.83
C ASN A 98 -6.62 7.88 3.85
N ILE A 99 -6.44 6.56 3.69
CA ILE A 99 -7.41 5.70 3.00
C ILE A 99 -7.91 4.67 4.00
N THR A 100 -9.19 4.75 4.35
CA THR A 100 -9.84 3.80 5.25
C THR A 100 -10.88 2.98 4.48
N ILE A 101 -10.73 1.67 4.52
CA ILE A 101 -11.63 0.69 3.94
C ILE A 101 -12.22 -0.11 5.10
N GLY A 102 -13.53 -0.15 5.18
CA GLY A 102 -14.28 -0.87 6.21
C GLY A 102 -14.16 -2.39 6.12
N SER A 103 -14.99 -3.08 6.88
CA SER A 103 -15.08 -4.53 6.88
C SER A 103 -16.11 -5.02 5.85
N ASN A 104 -15.94 -6.27 5.38
CA ASN A 104 -16.82 -6.90 4.37
C ASN A 104 -16.92 -6.08 3.07
N VAL A 105 -15.85 -5.38 2.69
CA VAL A 105 -15.80 -4.58 1.46
C VAL A 105 -15.28 -5.45 0.32
N LEU A 106 -15.92 -5.33 -0.86
CA LEU A 106 -15.49 -5.99 -2.09
C LEU A 106 -15.01 -4.93 -3.08
N ILE A 107 -13.73 -4.97 -3.44
CA ILE A 107 -13.16 -4.08 -4.47
C ILE A 107 -12.70 -4.97 -5.63
N SER A 108 -13.27 -4.73 -6.81
CA SER A 108 -12.89 -5.43 -8.03
C SER A 108 -11.48 -4.98 -8.50
N TRP A 109 -11.00 -5.58 -9.57
CA TRP A 109 -9.68 -5.25 -10.12
C TRP A 109 -9.72 -3.96 -10.95
N GLY A 110 -8.57 -3.31 -11.07
CA GLY A 110 -8.40 -2.11 -11.90
C GLY A 110 -8.84 -0.80 -11.25
N CYS A 111 -9.32 -0.81 -10.00
CA CYS A 111 -9.70 0.39 -9.29
C CYS A 111 -8.48 1.22 -8.87
N THR A 112 -8.60 2.55 -8.90
CA THR A 112 -7.59 3.46 -8.37
C THR A 112 -8.21 4.34 -7.29
N PHE A 113 -7.61 4.34 -6.12
CA PHE A 113 -7.93 5.21 -4.99
C PHE A 113 -6.76 6.14 -4.76
N MET A 114 -7.02 7.44 -4.85
CA MET A 114 -6.00 8.47 -4.63
C MET A 114 -6.60 9.58 -3.78
N ASP A 115 -6.03 9.79 -2.60
CA ASP A 115 -6.51 10.75 -1.60
C ASP A 115 -5.99 12.17 -1.83
N ASN A 116 -5.41 12.45 -2.99
CA ASN A 116 -4.77 13.70 -3.32
C ASN A 116 -4.84 14.04 -4.80
N ASP A 117 -4.62 15.29 -5.16
CA ASP A 117 -4.64 15.79 -6.54
C ASP A 117 -3.34 15.50 -7.32
N ALA A 118 -2.40 14.78 -6.77
CA ALA A 118 -1.07 14.54 -7.33
C ALA A 118 -0.24 15.81 -7.56
N HIS A 119 -0.85 16.90 -8.00
CA HIS A 119 -0.21 18.16 -8.33
C HIS A 119 -0.97 19.34 -7.74
N SER A 120 -0.28 20.46 -7.51
CA SER A 120 -0.94 21.71 -7.12
C SER A 120 -1.85 22.21 -8.24
N LEU A 121 -3.01 22.77 -7.89
CA LEU A 121 -3.90 23.45 -8.84
C LEU A 121 -3.28 24.75 -9.38
N LEU A 122 -2.33 25.34 -8.64
CA LEU A 122 -1.64 26.56 -9.06
C LEU A 122 -0.56 26.24 -10.09
N ALA A 123 -0.70 26.76 -11.30
CA ALA A 123 0.25 26.53 -12.40
C ALA A 123 1.68 26.94 -12.01
N SER A 124 1.84 28.07 -11.33
CA SER A 124 3.15 28.56 -10.87
C SER A 124 3.89 27.59 -9.94
N VAL A 125 3.17 26.76 -9.19
CA VAL A 125 3.75 25.73 -8.34
C VAL A 125 4.11 24.49 -9.16
N ARG A 126 3.30 24.11 -10.17
CA ARG A 126 3.52 22.93 -11.01
C ARG A 126 4.64 23.07 -12.04
N LEU A 127 5.06 24.28 -12.37
CA LEU A 127 6.03 24.53 -13.45
C LEU A 127 7.30 23.67 -13.32
N ASN A 128 7.73 23.39 -12.10
CA ASN A 128 8.96 22.65 -11.84
C ASN A 128 8.72 21.17 -11.52
N ASP A 129 7.46 20.70 -11.46
CA ASP A 129 7.14 19.33 -11.01
C ASP A 129 7.89 18.26 -11.81
N VAL A 130 8.03 18.43 -13.12
CA VAL A 130 8.72 17.44 -13.98
C VAL A 130 10.23 17.46 -13.72
N SER A 131 10.85 18.64 -13.64
CA SER A 131 12.28 18.76 -13.37
C SER A 131 12.64 18.28 -11.97
N ASP A 132 11.83 18.61 -10.97
CA ASP A 132 12.00 18.20 -9.60
C ASP A 132 11.83 16.69 -9.42
N TRP A 133 10.85 16.12 -10.12
CA TRP A 133 10.63 14.67 -10.09
C TRP A 133 11.78 13.91 -10.75
N LYS A 134 12.23 14.39 -11.94
CA LYS A 134 13.39 13.82 -12.65
C LYS A 134 14.65 13.85 -11.79
N ARG A 135 14.95 14.99 -11.19
CA ARG A 135 16.08 15.15 -10.27
C ARG A 135 15.98 14.18 -9.09
N GLY A 136 14.80 14.02 -8.51
CA GLY A 136 14.57 13.05 -7.44
C GLY A 136 14.84 11.60 -7.88
N ILE A 137 14.46 11.22 -9.10
CA ILE A 137 14.76 9.90 -9.66
C ILE A 137 16.26 9.70 -9.84
N GLU A 138 16.97 10.69 -10.40
CA GLU A 138 18.42 10.65 -10.62
C GLU A 138 19.20 10.49 -9.31
N GLU A 139 18.67 11.05 -8.21
CA GLU A 139 19.23 10.91 -6.87
C GLU A 139 18.74 9.65 -6.12
N GLY A 140 17.95 8.78 -6.76
CA GLY A 140 17.38 7.57 -6.11
C GLY A 140 16.29 7.88 -5.07
N ASN A 141 15.75 9.11 -5.06
CA ASN A 141 14.74 9.57 -4.10
C ASN A 141 13.58 10.29 -4.80
N PRO A 142 12.73 9.56 -5.55
CA PRO A 142 11.59 10.12 -6.26
C PRO A 142 10.65 10.89 -5.32
N GLY A 143 10.23 12.09 -5.71
CA GLY A 143 9.33 12.93 -4.93
C GLY A 143 10.01 13.79 -3.85
N LYS A 144 11.32 13.69 -3.67
CA LYS A 144 12.11 14.45 -2.67
C LYS A 144 11.88 15.96 -2.76
N TYR A 145 11.80 16.48 -3.96
CA TYR A 145 11.70 17.92 -4.23
C TYR A 145 10.28 18.42 -4.39
N LYS A 146 9.30 17.52 -4.38
CA LYS A 146 7.90 17.88 -4.52
C LYS A 146 7.37 18.58 -3.27
N ASN A 147 6.71 19.71 -3.47
CA ASN A 147 6.06 20.44 -2.39
C ASN A 147 4.65 19.88 -2.13
N TRP A 148 4.57 18.86 -1.25
CA TRP A 148 3.31 18.21 -0.89
C TRP A 148 2.33 19.12 -0.14
N GLU A 149 2.81 20.18 0.53
CA GLU A 149 1.94 21.13 1.23
C GLU A 149 1.04 21.93 0.28
N LYS A 150 1.42 21.99 -1.00
CA LYS A 150 0.67 22.70 -2.05
C LYS A 150 -0.20 21.75 -2.89
N VAL A 151 -0.27 20.49 -2.53
CA VAL A 151 -1.13 19.49 -3.16
C VAL A 151 -2.37 19.29 -2.30
N ALA A 152 -3.54 19.55 -2.85
CA ALA A 152 -4.80 19.34 -2.13
C ALA A 152 -5.01 17.84 -1.88
N HIS A 153 -5.50 17.49 -0.72
CA HIS A 153 -5.81 16.13 -0.31
C HIS A 153 -7.01 16.08 0.63
N ALA A 154 -7.66 14.94 0.67
CA ALA A 154 -8.72 14.64 1.62
C ALA A 154 -8.80 13.13 1.83
N PRO A 155 -9.16 12.66 3.04
CA PRO A 155 -9.24 11.24 3.33
C PRO A 155 -10.31 10.54 2.48
N ILE A 156 -10.02 9.31 2.05
CA ILE A 156 -10.98 8.42 1.42
C ILE A 156 -11.49 7.44 2.46
N ILE A 157 -12.83 7.35 2.60
CA ILE A 157 -13.47 6.45 3.54
C ILE A 157 -14.50 5.59 2.81
N LEU A 158 -14.22 4.30 2.69
CA LEU A 158 -15.21 3.30 2.28
C LEU A 158 -15.80 2.67 3.54
N LYS A 159 -17.10 2.70 3.66
CA LYS A 159 -17.83 2.10 4.78
C LYS A 159 -17.95 0.58 4.63
N ASP A 160 -18.31 -0.08 5.74
CA ASP A 160 -18.55 -1.52 5.74
C ASP A 160 -19.58 -1.92 4.66
N ASN A 161 -19.40 -3.12 4.11
CA ASN A 161 -20.24 -3.75 3.11
C ASN A 161 -20.33 -2.98 1.76
N ALA A 162 -19.37 -2.11 1.47
CA ALA A 162 -19.31 -1.47 0.15
C ALA A 162 -18.87 -2.46 -0.93
N TRP A 163 -19.38 -2.26 -2.15
CA TRP A 163 -18.96 -3.01 -3.35
C TRP A 163 -18.60 -2.02 -4.47
N ILE A 164 -17.41 -2.18 -5.02
CA ILE A 164 -16.81 -1.30 -6.04
C ILE A 164 -16.24 -2.12 -7.17
#